data_ddc6d105a248fb183ba6817bf57c36cd
#
_entry.id   ddc6d105a248fb183ba6817bf57c36cd
#
_cell.length_a   1.000
_cell.length_b   1.000
_cell.length_c   1.000
_cell.angle_alpha   90.00
_cell.angle_beta   90.00
_cell.angle_gamma   90.00
#
_symmetry.space_group_name_H-M   'P 1'
#
loop_
_entity.id
_entity.type
_entity.pdbx_description
1 polymer ?
#
loop_
_entity_poly.entity_id
_entity_poly.type
_entity_poly.pdbx_seq_one_letter_code
_entity_poly.pdbx_strand_id
1 'polypeptide(L)'
;IDSYLRATSEDTVRTRSFTGKPCRMLRNDWTEAWEREDAPKPLGMPLQGMVTMDAIARTGRYASSPHAQAVAFNPIGQTVGLIHEVQSCRELIYELVLGYVEASERLAKLQPR
;
A
#
# COMPACT_ATOMS: atom_id res chain seq x y z
N ILE A 1 -1.36 -5.46 -10.11
CA ILE A 1 0.07 -5.77 -9.92
C ILE A 1 0.91 -4.63 -10.51
N ASP A 2 0.70 -4.24 -11.76
CA ASP A 2 1.51 -3.23 -12.46
C ASP A 2 1.62 -1.88 -11.73
N SER A 3 0.57 -1.46 -11.04
CA SER A 3 0.58 -0.24 -10.22
C SER A 3 1.58 -0.33 -9.07
N TYR A 4 1.72 -1.50 -8.45
CA TYR A 4 2.69 -1.73 -7.38
C TYR A 4 4.13 -1.76 -7.89
N LEU A 5 4.35 -2.40 -9.06
CA LEU A 5 5.70 -2.50 -9.65
C LEU A 5 6.26 -1.15 -10.14
N ARG A 6 5.38 -0.20 -10.46
CA ARG A 6 5.77 1.15 -10.89
C ARG A 6 5.85 2.16 -9.77
N ALA A 7 5.28 1.83 -8.62
CA ALA A 7 5.19 2.77 -7.50
C ALA A 7 6.53 2.93 -6.79
N THR A 8 6.78 4.15 -6.35
CA THR A 8 7.86 4.50 -5.44
C THR A 8 7.33 4.67 -4.01
N SER A 9 8.23 4.82 -3.05
CA SER A 9 7.85 5.11 -1.66
C SER A 9 7.06 6.41 -1.52
N GLU A 10 7.28 7.38 -2.43
CA GLU A 10 6.63 8.69 -2.44
C GLU A 10 5.19 8.65 -3.00
N ASP A 11 4.87 7.62 -3.80
CA ASP A 11 3.53 7.42 -4.35
C ASP A 11 2.53 6.90 -3.31
N THR A 12 2.92 6.84 -2.05
CA THR A 12 2.06 6.41 -0.96
C THR A 12 1.55 7.58 -0.13
N VAL A 13 0.31 7.48 0.30
CA VAL A 13 -0.35 8.47 1.16
C VAL A 13 -0.94 7.81 2.40
N ARG A 14 -0.92 8.49 3.53
CA ARG A 14 -1.62 8.08 4.74
C ARG A 14 -2.99 8.74 4.80
N THR A 15 -4.04 7.95 4.67
CA THR A 15 -5.41 8.45 4.63
C THR A 15 -6.30 7.78 5.67
N ARG A 16 -7.42 8.42 6.01
CA ARG A 16 -8.50 7.86 6.85
C ARG A 16 -9.78 7.67 6.04
N SER A 17 -9.74 7.96 4.75
CA SER A 17 -10.92 8.06 3.89
C SER A 17 -11.68 6.74 3.68
N PHE A 18 -11.04 5.59 3.87
CA PHE A 18 -11.71 4.30 3.69
C PHE A 18 -12.39 3.77 4.95
N THR A 19 -11.69 3.73 6.07
CA THR A 19 -12.18 3.05 7.27
C THR A 19 -12.31 3.95 8.50
N GLY A 20 -11.83 5.19 8.40
CA GLY A 20 -11.72 6.10 9.55
C GLY A 20 -10.46 5.86 10.40
N LYS A 21 -9.77 4.72 10.23
CA LYS A 21 -8.43 4.49 10.75
C LYS A 21 -7.36 4.97 9.78
N PRO A 22 -6.23 5.49 10.26
CA PRO A 22 -5.10 5.77 9.40
C PRO A 22 -4.61 4.50 8.70
N CYS A 23 -4.57 4.55 7.38
CA CYS A 23 -4.05 3.49 6.53
C CYS A 23 -3.12 4.12 5.49
N ARG A 24 -1.99 3.48 5.20
CA ARG A 24 -1.15 3.87 4.08
C ARG A 24 -1.54 3.06 2.85
N MET A 25 -1.61 3.74 1.72
CA MET A 25 -1.99 3.12 0.45
C MET A 25 -1.38 3.87 -0.72
N LEU A 26 -1.46 3.33 -1.92
CA LEU A 26 -1.09 4.07 -3.12
C LEU A 26 -2.01 5.28 -3.29
N ARG A 27 -1.42 6.41 -3.67
CA ARG A 27 -2.15 7.61 -4.08
C ARG A 27 -2.97 7.30 -5.32
N ASN A 28 -4.21 7.75 -5.35
CA ASN A 28 -5.13 7.56 -6.46
C ASN A 28 -6.26 8.61 -6.41
N ASP A 29 -7.15 8.59 -7.40
CA ASP A 29 -8.24 9.58 -7.51
C ASP A 29 -9.12 9.64 -6.25
N TRP A 30 -9.33 8.52 -5.57
CA TRP A 30 -10.07 8.49 -4.29
C TRP A 30 -9.33 9.27 -3.21
N THR A 31 -8.05 9.01 -3.01
CA THR A 31 -7.27 9.71 -1.98
C THR A 31 -7.16 11.19 -2.27
N GLU A 32 -6.97 11.56 -3.54
CA GLU A 32 -6.90 12.96 -3.97
C GLU A 32 -8.21 13.70 -3.74
N ALA A 33 -9.34 13.06 -4.06
CA ALA A 33 -10.67 13.63 -3.81
C ALA A 33 -10.92 13.92 -2.32
N TRP A 34 -10.43 13.05 -1.42
CA TRP A 34 -10.57 13.23 0.02
C TRP A 34 -9.54 14.19 0.64
N GLU A 35 -8.46 14.51 -0.05
CA GLU A 35 -7.46 15.50 0.37
C GLU A 35 -7.79 16.94 -0.04
N ARG A 36 -8.80 17.16 -0.86
CA ARG A 36 -9.24 18.48 -1.27
C ARG A 36 -9.71 19.31 -0.08
N GLU A 37 -9.49 20.61 -0.12
CA GLU A 37 -9.91 21.55 0.94
C GLU A 37 -11.44 21.56 1.16
N ASP A 38 -12.22 21.38 0.10
CA ASP A 38 -13.68 21.33 0.10
C ASP A 38 -14.25 19.94 0.43
N ALA A 39 -13.40 18.92 0.60
CA ALA A 39 -13.84 17.57 0.90
C ALA A 39 -14.34 17.43 2.35
N PRO A 40 -15.35 16.58 2.59
CA PRO A 40 -15.80 16.30 3.95
C PRO A 40 -14.67 15.60 4.74
N LYS A 41 -14.55 15.92 6.03
CA LYS A 41 -13.59 15.23 6.89
C LYS A 41 -14.02 13.77 7.10
N PRO A 42 -13.09 12.81 6.99
CA PRO A 42 -13.42 11.41 7.24
C PRO A 42 -13.98 11.21 8.66
N LEU A 43 -15.04 10.43 8.76
CA LEU A 43 -15.62 10.03 10.03
C LEU A 43 -14.67 9.12 10.82
N GLY A 44 -14.89 8.99 12.12
CA GLY A 44 -14.21 7.97 12.93
C GLY A 44 -14.67 6.54 12.57
N MET A 45 -13.85 5.55 12.94
CA MET A 45 -14.26 4.15 12.84
C MET A 45 -15.35 3.85 13.90
N PRO A 46 -16.38 3.07 13.57
CA PRO A 46 -16.62 2.31 12.33
C PRO A 46 -17.40 3.09 11.26
N LEU A 47 -17.83 4.30 11.53
CA LEU A 47 -18.80 5.03 10.69
C LEU A 47 -18.28 5.28 9.27
N GLN A 48 -17.02 5.66 9.12
CA GLN A 48 -16.42 5.88 7.80
C GLN A 48 -16.48 4.60 6.95
N GLY A 49 -16.15 3.45 7.53
CA GLY A 49 -16.24 2.18 6.83
C GLY A 49 -17.66 1.85 6.36
N MET A 50 -18.67 2.17 7.15
CA MET A 50 -20.07 1.96 6.76
C MET A 50 -20.48 2.82 5.56
N VAL A 51 -20.02 4.07 5.50
CA VAL A 51 -20.30 4.99 4.37
C VAL A 51 -19.58 4.52 3.10
N THR A 52 -18.36 4.02 3.20
CA THR A 52 -17.52 3.66 2.06
C THR A 52 -17.69 2.23 1.56
N MET A 53 -18.34 1.36 2.35
CA MET A 53 -18.44 -0.09 2.09
C MET A 53 -19.06 -0.41 0.71
N ASP A 54 -20.10 0.30 0.30
CA ASP A 54 -20.74 0.07 -1.01
C ASP A 54 -19.79 0.47 -2.16
N ALA A 55 -19.09 1.59 -2.04
CA ALA A 55 -18.11 2.01 -3.02
C ALA A 55 -16.95 0.99 -3.15
N ILE A 56 -16.43 0.49 -2.02
CA ILE A 56 -15.38 -0.55 -2.02
C ILE A 56 -15.90 -1.83 -2.67
N ALA A 57 -17.11 -2.26 -2.36
CA ALA A 57 -17.71 -3.45 -2.96
C ALA A 57 -17.92 -3.31 -4.47
N ARG A 58 -18.28 -2.11 -4.93
CA ARG A 58 -18.42 -1.82 -6.39
C ARG A 58 -17.05 -1.86 -7.08
N THR A 59 -16.02 -1.24 -6.53
CA THR A 59 -14.68 -1.31 -7.13
C THR A 59 -14.18 -2.74 -7.24
N GLY A 60 -14.46 -3.60 -6.25
CA GLY A 60 -14.14 -5.03 -6.31
C GLY A 60 -14.90 -5.78 -7.41
N ARG A 61 -16.19 -5.50 -7.60
CA ARG A 61 -17.00 -6.12 -8.67
C ARG A 61 -16.56 -5.73 -10.08
N TYR A 62 -16.05 -4.54 -10.26
CA TYR A 62 -15.62 -4.01 -11.55
C TYR A 62 -14.09 -3.84 -11.64
N ALA A 63 -13.34 -4.70 -10.97
CA ALA A 63 -11.88 -4.59 -10.83
C ALA A 63 -11.11 -4.54 -12.15
N SER A 64 -11.67 -5.05 -13.25
CA SER A 64 -11.09 -4.95 -14.60
C SER A 64 -11.31 -3.59 -15.27
N SER A 65 -12.24 -2.76 -14.75
CA SER A 65 -12.50 -1.43 -15.31
C SER A 65 -11.40 -0.44 -14.90
N PRO A 66 -10.87 0.36 -15.84
CA PRO A 66 -9.92 1.43 -15.51
C PRO A 66 -10.46 2.43 -14.48
N HIS A 67 -11.74 2.76 -14.55
CA HIS A 67 -12.38 3.67 -13.59
C HIS A 67 -12.44 3.08 -12.17
N ALA A 68 -12.70 1.78 -12.04
CA ALA A 68 -12.65 1.12 -10.73
C ALA A 68 -11.24 1.03 -10.18
N GLN A 69 -10.25 0.79 -11.04
CA GLN A 69 -8.83 0.76 -10.66
C GLN A 69 -8.34 2.12 -10.17
N ALA A 70 -8.78 3.21 -10.79
CA ALA A 70 -8.42 4.58 -10.41
C ALA A 70 -8.83 4.97 -8.98
N VAL A 71 -9.84 4.29 -8.41
CA VAL A 71 -10.37 4.56 -7.07
C VAL A 71 -10.25 3.35 -6.13
N ALA A 72 -9.48 2.34 -6.52
CA ALA A 72 -9.38 1.09 -5.77
C ALA A 72 -8.70 1.25 -4.41
N PHE A 73 -9.13 0.44 -3.44
CA PHE A 73 -8.46 0.34 -2.15
C PHE A 73 -7.18 -0.51 -2.30
N ASN A 74 -6.04 0.16 -2.36
CA ASN A 74 -4.71 -0.44 -2.56
C ASN A 74 -3.80 -0.19 -1.35
N PRO A 75 -4.04 -0.84 -0.19
CA PRO A 75 -3.22 -0.66 1.00
C PRO A 75 -1.82 -1.23 0.79
N ILE A 76 -0.81 -0.40 1.00
CA ILE A 76 0.60 -0.77 0.87
C ILE A 76 1.47 0.16 1.72
N GLY A 77 2.58 -0.35 2.25
CA GLY A 77 3.58 0.44 2.94
C GLY A 77 4.56 1.13 1.99
N GLN A 78 5.41 2.00 2.54
CA GLN A 78 6.46 2.67 1.76
C GLN A 78 7.48 1.69 1.15
N THR A 79 7.53 0.46 1.65
CA THR A 79 8.33 -0.63 1.08
C THR A 79 7.94 -1.01 -0.34
N VAL A 80 6.81 -0.50 -0.86
CA VAL A 80 6.45 -0.67 -2.27
C VAL A 80 7.56 -0.23 -3.22
N GLY A 81 8.32 0.81 -2.85
CA GLY A 81 9.48 1.26 -3.62
C GLY A 81 10.66 0.28 -3.71
N LEU A 82 10.57 -0.85 -3.00
CA LEU A 82 11.54 -1.96 -3.06
C LEU A 82 11.03 -3.15 -3.89
N ILE A 83 9.80 -3.07 -4.40
CA ILE A 83 9.17 -4.14 -5.18
C ILE A 83 9.31 -3.80 -6.66
N HIS A 84 10.22 -4.48 -7.37
CA HIS A 84 10.54 -4.16 -8.75
C HIS A 84 10.10 -5.22 -9.76
N GLU A 85 9.76 -6.41 -9.28
CA GLU A 85 9.35 -7.54 -10.12
C GLU A 85 8.39 -8.49 -9.38
N VAL A 86 7.74 -9.34 -10.16
CA VAL A 86 6.91 -10.43 -9.62
C VAL A 86 7.82 -11.64 -9.42
N GLN A 87 7.96 -12.06 -8.19
CA GLN A 87 8.77 -13.22 -7.81
C GLN A 87 7.87 -14.37 -7.33
N SER A 88 8.36 -15.60 -7.46
CA SER A 88 7.75 -16.73 -6.79
C SER A 88 7.99 -16.65 -5.26
N CYS A 89 7.10 -17.25 -4.47
CA CYS A 89 7.32 -17.36 -3.02
C CYS A 89 8.66 -18.03 -2.67
N ARG A 90 9.11 -18.96 -3.49
CA ARG A 90 10.38 -19.65 -3.31
C ARG A 90 11.57 -18.70 -3.45
N GLU A 91 11.58 -17.89 -4.50
CA GLU A 91 12.62 -16.90 -4.75
C GLU A 91 12.66 -15.87 -3.63
N LEU A 92 11.50 -15.32 -3.25
CA LEU A 92 11.41 -14.35 -2.17
C LEU A 92 11.96 -14.89 -0.84
N ILE A 93 11.58 -16.14 -0.46
CA ILE A 93 12.10 -16.75 0.77
C ILE A 93 13.61 -16.97 0.68
N TYR A 94 14.11 -17.38 -0.47
CA TYR A 94 15.54 -17.58 -0.68
C TYR A 94 16.33 -16.28 -0.52
N GLU A 95 15.87 -15.20 -1.12
CA GLU A 95 16.45 -13.85 -0.97
C GLU A 95 16.44 -13.36 0.48
N LEU A 96 15.34 -13.57 1.21
CA LEU A 96 15.25 -13.21 2.62
C LEU A 96 16.29 -13.96 3.47
N VAL A 97 16.49 -15.26 3.19
CA VAL A 97 17.50 -16.07 3.90
C VAL A 97 18.90 -15.60 3.57
N LEU A 98 19.21 -15.34 2.31
CA LEU A 98 20.52 -14.81 1.91
C LEU A 98 20.78 -13.44 2.56
N GLY A 99 19.82 -12.53 2.49
CA GLY A 99 19.93 -11.21 3.10
C GLY A 99 20.15 -11.28 4.62
N TYR A 100 19.53 -12.25 5.30
CA TYR A 100 19.78 -12.50 6.73
C TYR A 100 21.23 -12.94 6.99
N VAL A 101 21.74 -13.89 6.20
CA VAL A 101 23.13 -14.37 6.33
C VAL A 101 24.12 -13.24 6.12
N GLU A 102 23.97 -12.48 5.03
CA GLU A 102 24.84 -11.34 4.72
C GLU A 102 24.80 -10.24 5.81
N ALA A 103 23.60 -9.94 6.34
CA ALA A 103 23.47 -8.98 7.43
C ALA A 103 24.15 -9.47 8.70
N SER A 104 24.04 -10.76 9.02
CA SER A 104 24.68 -11.38 10.18
C SER A 104 26.20 -11.34 10.07
N GLU A 105 26.75 -11.63 8.88
CA GLU A 105 28.19 -11.54 8.63
C GLU A 105 28.72 -10.10 8.74
N ARG A 106 27.97 -9.11 8.25
CA ARG A 106 28.32 -7.70 8.43
C ARG A 106 28.35 -7.31 9.91
N LEU A 107 27.36 -7.72 10.68
CA LEU A 107 27.31 -7.44 12.12
C LEU A 107 28.47 -8.11 12.86
N ALA A 108 28.83 -9.34 12.53
CA ALA A 108 29.96 -10.04 13.14
C ALA A 108 31.29 -9.29 12.93
N LYS A 109 31.44 -8.64 11.76
CA LYS A 109 32.66 -7.85 11.45
C LYS A 109 32.73 -6.52 12.23
N LEU A 110 31.61 -6.01 12.73
CA LEU A 110 31.57 -4.77 13.52
C LEU A 110 31.77 -4.97 15.02
N GLN A 111 31.76 -6.22 15.51
CA GLN A 111 32.02 -6.49 16.92
C GLN A 111 33.52 -6.23 17.23
N PRO A 112 33.83 -5.42 18.25
CA PRO A 112 35.20 -5.23 18.69
C PRO A 112 35.78 -6.58 19.20
N ARG A 113 37.00 -6.86 18.82
CA ARG A 113 37.74 -8.04 19.31
C ARG A 113 38.10 -7.89 20.78
#